data_adf7a05a1db43ae5044afa520f99865b
#
_entry.id   adf7a05a1db43ae5044afa520f99865b
#
_cell.length_a   1.000
_cell.length_b   1.000
_cell.length_c   1.000
_cell.angle_alpha   90.00
_cell.angle_beta   90.00
_cell.angle_gamma   90.00
#
_symmetry.space_group_name_H-M   'P 1'
#
loop_
_entity.id
_entity.type
_entity.pdbx_description
1 polymer ?
#
loop_
_entity_poly.entity_id
_entity_poly.type
_entity_poly.pdbx_seq_one_letter_code
_entity_poly.pdbx_strand_id
1 'polypeptide(L)'
;LKAESETTEENAADTLALDQEVNALKLALAKLKPAQREMVEKAYLGELSHTDIEAETGLPLGTIKSRIRLGLEKLRHELDGIRKS
;
A
#
# COMPACT_ATOMS: atom_id res chain seq x y z
N LEU A 1 24.48 -5.91 9.06
CA LEU A 1 24.90 -4.57 9.48
C LEU A 1 25.77 -3.91 8.43
N LYS A 2 26.82 -4.61 8.04
CA LYS A 2 27.68 -4.10 6.98
C LYS A 2 26.91 -3.95 5.68
N ALA A 3 26.07 -4.92 5.40
CA ALA A 3 25.28 -4.87 4.18
C ALA A 3 24.41 -3.64 4.15
N GLU A 4 23.88 -3.27 5.30
CA GLU A 4 23.04 -2.09 5.39
C GLU A 4 23.83 -0.83 5.08
N SER A 5 25.01 -0.72 5.64
CA SER A 5 25.85 0.45 5.40
C SER A 5 26.22 0.56 3.94
N GLU A 6 26.67 -0.55 3.37
CA GLU A 6 27.06 -0.57 1.97
C GLU A 6 25.89 -0.20 1.07
N THR A 7 24.75 -0.77 1.37
CA THR A 7 23.54 -0.50 0.58
C THR A 7 23.19 0.98 0.63
N THR A 8 23.30 1.58 1.80
CA THR A 8 22.95 2.97 1.96
C THR A 8 23.81 3.87 1.08
N GLU A 9 25.10 3.63 1.05
CA GLU A 9 25.99 4.48 0.26
C GLU A 9 25.82 4.25 -1.24
N GLU A 10 25.68 2.98 -1.63
CA GLU A 10 25.60 2.66 -3.04
C GLU A 10 24.33 3.14 -3.69
N ASN A 11 23.28 3.23 -2.92
CA ASN A 11 21.93 3.41 -3.47
C ASN A 11 21.32 4.74 -3.15
N ALA A 12 22.11 5.81 -3.17
CA ALA A 12 21.56 7.15 -2.95
C ALA A 12 20.49 7.46 -4.00
N ALA A 13 20.76 7.11 -5.25
CA ALA A 13 19.80 7.32 -6.33
C ALA A 13 18.59 6.41 -6.17
N ASP A 14 18.83 5.16 -5.72
CA ASP A 14 17.74 4.23 -5.49
C ASP A 14 16.85 4.69 -4.35
N THR A 15 17.45 5.29 -3.31
CA THR A 15 16.67 5.82 -2.20
C THR A 15 15.76 6.94 -2.68
N LEU A 16 16.26 7.80 -3.57
CA LEU A 16 15.46 8.87 -4.13
C LEU A 16 14.30 8.30 -4.95
N ALA A 17 14.58 7.28 -5.75
CA ALA A 17 13.54 6.63 -6.54
C ALA A 17 12.49 5.99 -5.65
N LEU A 18 12.93 5.37 -4.55
CA LEU A 18 12.00 4.80 -3.58
C LEU A 18 11.11 5.86 -2.96
N ASP A 19 11.68 7.03 -2.63
CA ASP A 19 10.89 8.11 -2.07
C ASP A 19 9.82 8.57 -3.05
N GLN A 20 10.15 8.63 -4.33
CA GLN A 20 9.18 9.00 -5.35
C GLN A 20 8.08 7.94 -5.46
N GLU A 21 8.44 6.66 -5.38
CA GLU A 21 7.46 5.58 -5.42
C GLU A 21 6.55 5.61 -4.21
N VAL A 22 7.11 5.88 -3.03
CA VAL A 22 6.31 5.99 -1.81
C VAL A 22 5.35 7.16 -1.92
N ASN A 23 5.81 8.29 -2.46
CA ASN A 23 4.93 9.44 -2.65
C ASN A 23 3.81 9.14 -3.63
N ALA A 24 4.12 8.44 -4.72
CA ALA A 24 3.11 8.03 -5.69
C ALA A 24 2.08 7.12 -5.03
N LEU A 25 2.55 6.20 -4.20
CA LEU A 25 1.66 5.29 -3.48
C LEU A 25 0.73 6.06 -2.54
N LYS A 26 1.27 7.03 -1.82
CA LYS A 26 0.45 7.84 -0.91
C LYS A 26 -0.61 8.63 -1.67
N LEU A 27 -0.24 9.19 -2.81
CA LEU A 27 -1.21 9.91 -3.63
C LEU A 27 -2.30 9.00 -4.15
N ALA A 28 -1.91 7.81 -4.61
CA ALA A 28 -2.87 6.84 -5.11
C ALA A 28 -3.81 6.37 -4.00
N LEU A 29 -3.26 6.10 -2.82
CA LEU A 29 -4.08 5.69 -1.67
C LEU A 29 -5.09 6.75 -1.31
N ALA A 30 -4.71 8.02 -1.39
CA ALA A 30 -5.61 9.12 -1.05
C ALA A 30 -6.81 9.18 -2.00
N LYS A 31 -6.70 8.61 -3.19
CA LYS A 31 -7.79 8.59 -4.15
C LYS A 31 -8.76 7.44 -3.97
N LEU A 32 -8.43 6.50 -3.10
CA LEU A 32 -9.33 5.38 -2.82
C LEU A 32 -10.48 5.84 -1.93
N LYS A 33 -11.60 5.12 -2.03
CA LYS A 33 -12.69 5.32 -1.10
C LYS A 33 -12.21 4.99 0.30
N PRO A 34 -12.66 5.71 1.34
CA PRO A 34 -12.15 5.48 2.69
C PRO A 34 -12.24 4.02 3.15
N ALA A 35 -13.34 3.33 2.82
CA ALA A 35 -13.50 1.94 3.23
C ALA A 35 -12.48 1.03 2.55
N GLN A 36 -12.19 1.27 1.28
CA GLN A 36 -11.20 0.48 0.55
C GLN A 36 -9.80 0.78 1.04
N ARG A 37 -9.50 2.07 1.24
CA ARG A 37 -8.19 2.49 1.71
C ARG A 37 -7.88 1.89 3.07
N GLU A 38 -8.85 1.92 3.98
CA GLU A 38 -8.66 1.39 5.31
C GLU A 38 -8.29 -0.10 5.27
N MET A 39 -8.99 -0.87 4.45
CA MET A 39 -8.73 -2.30 4.35
C MET A 39 -7.35 -2.57 3.76
N VAL A 40 -6.99 -1.84 2.72
CA VAL A 40 -5.68 -2.01 2.09
C VAL A 40 -4.56 -1.64 3.07
N GLU A 41 -4.74 -0.53 3.79
CA GLU A 41 -3.73 -0.10 4.75
C GLU A 41 -3.58 -1.11 5.88
N LYS A 42 -4.68 -1.64 6.41
CA LYS A 42 -4.61 -2.62 7.47
C LYS A 42 -3.90 -3.89 7.02
N ALA A 43 -4.20 -4.35 5.81
CA ALA A 43 -3.65 -5.61 5.31
C ALA A 43 -2.17 -5.50 4.97
N TYR A 44 -1.76 -4.40 4.37
CA TYR A 44 -0.41 -4.29 3.81
C TYR A 44 0.51 -3.39 4.60
N LEU A 45 0.01 -2.32 5.19
CA LEU A 45 0.83 -1.45 6.02
C LEU A 45 0.79 -1.89 7.48
N GLY A 46 -0.35 -2.39 7.94
CA GLY A 46 -0.49 -2.90 9.29
C GLY A 46 -0.13 -4.35 9.42
N GLU A 47 0.12 -5.04 8.32
CA GLU A 47 0.49 -6.45 8.29
C GLU A 47 -0.54 -7.35 8.98
N LEU A 48 -1.80 -6.97 8.91
CA LEU A 48 -2.88 -7.78 9.50
C LEU A 48 -3.37 -8.81 8.50
N SER A 49 -3.66 -10.01 8.98
CA SER A 49 -4.31 -11.01 8.15
C SER A 49 -5.77 -10.65 7.99
N HIS A 50 -6.43 -11.26 7.01
CA HIS A 50 -7.86 -11.04 6.82
C HIS A 50 -8.66 -11.41 8.07
N THR A 51 -8.23 -12.46 8.76
CA THR A 51 -8.87 -12.88 10.01
C THR A 51 -8.69 -11.82 11.10
N ASP A 52 -7.50 -11.23 11.18
CA ASP A 52 -7.23 -10.15 12.13
C ASP A 52 -8.13 -8.96 11.87
N ILE A 53 -8.29 -8.61 10.60
CA ILE A 53 -9.15 -7.49 10.22
C ILE A 53 -10.60 -7.79 10.57
N GLU A 54 -11.03 -9.04 10.36
CA GLU A 54 -12.37 -9.46 10.73
C GLU A 54 -12.60 -9.26 12.23
N ALA A 55 -11.64 -9.70 13.04
CA ALA A 55 -11.74 -9.57 14.48
C ALA A 55 -11.76 -8.11 14.92
N GLU A 56 -10.99 -7.26 14.24
CA GLU A 56 -10.88 -5.85 14.60
C GLU A 56 -12.10 -5.05 14.16
N THR A 57 -12.63 -5.32 12.98
CA THR A 57 -13.69 -4.50 12.40
C THR A 57 -15.08 -5.09 12.56
N GLY A 58 -15.18 -6.39 12.79
CA GLY A 58 -16.47 -7.05 12.84
C GLY A 58 -17.12 -7.26 11.49
N LEU A 59 -16.45 -6.95 10.40
CA LEU A 59 -16.97 -7.14 9.06
C LEU A 59 -16.82 -8.59 8.61
N PRO A 60 -17.76 -9.09 7.79
CA PRO A 60 -17.61 -10.44 7.24
C PRO A 60 -16.35 -10.57 6.41
N LEU A 61 -15.74 -11.74 6.46
CA LEU A 61 -14.49 -12.00 5.76
C LEU A 61 -14.62 -11.75 4.26
N GLY A 62 -15.74 -12.16 3.66
CA GLY A 62 -15.99 -11.92 2.25
C GLY A 62 -16.01 -10.45 1.89
N THR A 63 -16.58 -9.63 2.76
CA THR A 63 -16.61 -8.18 2.57
C THR A 63 -15.20 -7.61 2.63
N ILE A 64 -14.41 -8.08 3.59
CA ILE A 64 -13.02 -7.63 3.73
C ILE A 64 -12.23 -7.96 2.46
N LYS A 65 -12.34 -9.20 2.00
CA LYS A 65 -11.62 -9.63 0.79
C LYS A 65 -12.04 -8.82 -0.43
N SER A 66 -13.34 -8.57 -0.58
CA SER A 66 -13.86 -7.76 -1.69
C SER A 66 -13.30 -6.35 -1.66
N ARG A 67 -13.33 -5.73 -0.49
CA ARG A 67 -12.84 -4.36 -0.35
C ARG A 67 -11.35 -4.25 -0.63
N ILE A 68 -10.58 -5.24 -0.17
CA ILE A 68 -9.15 -5.26 -0.45
C ILE A 68 -8.91 -5.41 -1.94
N ARG A 69 -9.61 -6.35 -2.57
CA ARG A 69 -9.44 -6.57 -4.00
C ARG A 69 -9.78 -5.32 -4.82
N LEU A 70 -10.93 -4.72 -4.54
CA LEU A 70 -11.35 -3.51 -5.25
C LEU A 70 -10.41 -2.36 -4.98
N GLY A 71 -9.93 -2.26 -3.73
CA GLY A 71 -8.98 -1.23 -3.37
C GLY A 71 -7.66 -1.39 -4.12
N LEU A 72 -7.18 -2.62 -4.25
CA LEU A 72 -5.94 -2.88 -4.97
C LEU A 72 -6.09 -2.59 -6.46
N GLU A 73 -7.23 -2.94 -7.05
CA GLU A 73 -7.49 -2.64 -8.45
C GLU A 73 -7.49 -1.14 -8.69
N LYS A 74 -8.16 -0.39 -7.82
CA LYS A 74 -8.20 1.06 -7.92
C LYS A 74 -6.83 1.66 -7.70
N LEU A 75 -6.10 1.13 -6.72
CA LEU A 75 -4.75 1.61 -6.40
C LEU A 75 -3.84 1.44 -7.62
N ARG A 76 -3.88 0.26 -8.23
CA ARG A 76 -3.07 0.00 -9.41
C ARG A 76 -3.41 0.96 -10.54
N HIS A 77 -4.69 1.19 -10.75
CA HIS A 77 -5.15 2.11 -11.79
C HIS A 77 -4.64 3.53 -11.54
N GLU A 78 -4.74 4.00 -10.29
CA GLU A 78 -4.28 5.34 -9.96
C GLU A 78 -2.76 5.46 -10.07
N LEU A 79 -2.03 4.41 -9.67
CA LEU A 79 -0.58 4.41 -9.80
C LEU A 79 -0.16 4.49 -11.28
N ASP A 80 -0.85 3.76 -12.14
CA ASP A 80 -0.55 3.82 -13.56
C ASP A 80 -0.76 5.23 -14.09
N GLY A 81 -1.82 5.89 -13.67
CA GLY A 81 -2.09 7.26 -14.08
C GLY A 81 -1.01 8.22 -13.61
N ILE A 82 -0.56 8.07 -12.38
CA ILE A 82 0.49 8.92 -11.83
C ILE A 82 1.80 8.71 -12.57
N ARG A 83 2.15 7.44 -12.84
CA ARG A 83 3.41 7.12 -13.51
C ARG A 83 3.45 7.63 -14.95
N LYS A 84 2.30 7.70 -15.58
CA LYS A 84 2.21 8.17 -16.97
C LYS A 84 2.21 9.68 -17.07
N SER A 85 2.00 10.36 -15.96
CA SER A 85 2.05 11.84 -15.95
C SER A 85 3.51 12.33 -15.99
#